data_abf5ca3cc74c3d2845bc31ea06d31f1a
#
_entry.id   abf5ca3cc74c3d2845bc31ea06d31f1a
#
_cell.length_a   1.000
_cell.length_b   1.000
_cell.length_c   1.000
_cell.angle_alpha   90.00
_cell.angle_beta   90.00
_cell.angle_gamma   90.00
#
_symmetry.space_group_name_H-M   'P 1'
#
loop_
_entity.id
_entity.type
_entity.pdbx_description
1 polymer ?
#
loop_
_entity_poly.entity_id
_entity_poly.type
_entity_poly.pdbx_seq_one_letter_code
_entity_poly.pdbx_strand_id
1 'polypeptide(L)'
;MNPTILLVGTADTKSDELRYLGERITAAGGTPLLMDVGVLAPGPYAPAIANTQVAAAAGCTLEQVLASGDENSAMALMARGAATLAAQLQHEGRIQGVLVLGGTMGTDLALDVALALPLGCPKLVLTTVAYSHLIPPERIAPDLMMVLWAGGLYGLNSLCRSALSQAAGAVVGAARVAEPPRAGRPLVGMTSLGKSCLSYMVRLKPALEQRGFEVAVFHTTGMGGRAFEALAAEGRFAAVMDFSLQELANQVGGSCVTAGPDRLRGAGRAGVPQLIAPGEIGRAHV
;
A
#
# COMPACT_ATOMS: atom_id res chain seq x y z
N MET A 1 0.97 0.11 24.89
CA MET A 1 0.20 -1.10 24.50
C MET A 1 0.95 -1.85 23.42
N ASN A 2 0.84 -3.19 23.37
CA ASN A 2 1.42 -3.94 22.28
C ASN A 2 0.57 -3.73 21.02
N PRO A 3 1.17 -3.38 19.86
CA PRO A 3 0.39 -3.19 18.64
C PRO A 3 -0.15 -4.52 18.14
N THR A 4 -1.39 -4.53 17.68
CA THR A 4 -2.00 -5.68 16.99
C THR A 4 -1.66 -5.60 15.50
N ILE A 5 -1.06 -6.67 14.97
CA ILE A 5 -0.65 -6.78 13.57
C ILE A 5 -1.57 -7.79 12.89
N LEU A 6 -2.30 -7.34 11.88
CA LEU A 6 -3.05 -8.23 11.00
C LEU A 6 -2.05 -9.03 10.15
N LEU A 7 -1.98 -10.33 10.37
CA LEU A 7 -1.15 -11.25 9.61
C LEU A 7 -2.01 -11.95 8.56
N VAL A 8 -1.75 -11.71 7.28
CA VAL A 8 -2.57 -12.24 6.17
C VAL A 8 -1.76 -13.21 5.34
N GLY A 9 -2.33 -14.36 5.01
CA GLY A 9 -1.73 -15.35 4.12
C GLY A 9 -2.60 -16.59 3.94
N THR A 10 -2.17 -17.48 3.07
CA THR A 10 -2.87 -18.73 2.75
C THR A 10 -2.47 -19.82 3.74
N ALA A 11 -3.32 -20.08 4.75
CA ALA A 11 -3.01 -21.02 5.83
C ALA A 11 -3.00 -22.49 5.38
N ASP A 12 -3.58 -22.79 4.23
CA ASP A 12 -3.55 -24.11 3.59
C ASP A 12 -2.17 -24.46 3.01
N THR A 13 -1.42 -23.47 2.50
CA THR A 13 -0.14 -23.69 1.82
C THR A 13 1.07 -23.08 2.52
N LYS A 14 0.87 -22.15 3.47
CA LYS A 14 1.93 -21.39 4.16
C LYS A 14 1.79 -21.43 5.69
N SER A 15 1.17 -22.48 6.21
CA SER A 15 0.88 -22.60 7.64
C SER A 15 2.10 -22.45 8.54
N ASP A 16 3.24 -23.05 8.17
CA ASP A 16 4.46 -23.02 8.98
C ASP A 16 5.08 -21.62 9.01
N GLU A 17 5.11 -20.95 7.85
CA GLU A 17 5.61 -19.58 7.73
C GLU A 17 4.72 -18.60 8.50
N LEU A 18 3.38 -18.74 8.39
CA LEU A 18 2.43 -17.90 9.11
C LEU A 18 2.52 -18.11 10.64
N ARG A 19 2.62 -19.36 11.08
CA ARG A 19 2.85 -19.65 12.49
C ARG A 19 4.13 -19.01 13.00
N TYR A 20 5.24 -19.19 12.28
CA TYR A 20 6.52 -18.61 12.64
C TYR A 20 6.48 -17.07 12.67
N LEU A 21 5.82 -16.44 11.69
CA LEU A 21 5.60 -14.98 11.70
C LEU A 21 4.83 -14.55 12.95
N GLY A 22 3.75 -15.25 13.31
CA GLY A 22 2.99 -14.99 14.53
C GLY A 22 3.86 -15.05 15.79
N GLU A 23 4.70 -16.10 15.91
CA GLU A 23 5.66 -16.24 17.00
C GLU A 23 6.68 -15.07 17.04
N ARG A 24 7.16 -14.61 15.88
CA ARG A 24 8.11 -13.49 15.78
C ARG A 24 7.47 -12.15 16.07
N ILE A 25 6.22 -11.92 15.63
CA ILE A 25 5.43 -10.74 16.00
C ILE A 25 5.27 -10.69 17.53
N THR A 26 4.92 -11.80 18.15
CA THR A 26 4.78 -11.90 19.61
C THR A 26 6.11 -11.62 20.32
N ALA A 27 7.19 -12.25 19.87
CA ALA A 27 8.53 -12.05 20.43
C ALA A 27 9.03 -10.59 20.27
N ALA A 28 8.62 -9.91 19.19
CA ALA A 28 8.86 -8.49 19.00
C ALA A 28 7.94 -7.61 19.85
N GLY A 29 7.01 -8.18 20.63
CA GLY A 29 6.07 -7.47 21.50
C GLY A 29 4.87 -6.88 20.76
N GLY A 30 4.47 -7.48 19.67
CA GLY A 30 3.18 -7.27 19.01
C GLY A 30 2.18 -8.38 19.35
N THR A 31 0.94 -8.22 18.92
CA THR A 31 -0.11 -9.24 18.98
C THR A 31 -0.52 -9.64 17.56
N PRO A 32 -0.26 -10.88 17.11
CA PRO A 32 -0.67 -11.31 15.77
C PRO A 32 -2.18 -11.57 15.74
N LEU A 33 -2.84 -11.11 14.69
CA LEU A 33 -4.23 -11.41 14.35
C LEU A 33 -4.23 -12.09 12.98
N LEU A 34 -4.32 -13.43 12.94
CA LEU A 34 -4.24 -14.20 11.71
C LEU A 34 -5.56 -14.11 10.91
N MET A 35 -5.46 -13.72 9.66
CA MET A 35 -6.50 -13.79 8.63
C MET A 35 -6.08 -14.81 7.58
N ASP A 36 -6.89 -15.86 7.41
CA ASP A 36 -6.67 -16.88 6.39
C ASP A 36 -7.36 -16.47 5.08
N VAL A 37 -6.61 -16.43 4.00
CA VAL A 37 -7.11 -16.19 2.63
C VAL A 37 -6.95 -17.40 1.72
N GLY A 38 -6.63 -18.57 2.29
CA GLY A 38 -6.52 -19.84 1.57
C GLY A 38 -7.88 -20.37 1.12
N VAL A 39 -7.91 -21.09 0.00
CA VAL A 39 -9.14 -21.60 -0.59
C VAL A 39 -9.12 -23.13 -0.81
N LEU A 40 -7.95 -23.79 -0.69
CA LEU A 40 -7.80 -25.20 -1.04
C LEU A 40 -8.26 -26.14 0.08
N ALA A 41 -7.90 -25.86 1.33
CA ALA A 41 -8.24 -26.66 2.49
C ALA A 41 -8.15 -25.81 3.77
N PRO A 42 -8.81 -26.23 4.86
CA PRO A 42 -8.56 -25.63 6.17
C PRO A 42 -7.10 -25.76 6.56
N GLY A 43 -6.49 -24.66 7.02
CA GLY A 43 -5.15 -24.71 7.61
C GLY A 43 -5.12 -25.52 8.93
N PRO A 44 -3.93 -25.95 9.37
CA PRO A 44 -3.80 -26.76 10.59
C PRO A 44 -4.04 -25.98 11.89
N TYR A 45 -4.16 -24.65 11.81
CA TYR A 45 -4.40 -23.76 12.95
C TYR A 45 -5.65 -22.93 12.70
N ALA A 46 -6.46 -22.75 13.76
CA ALA A 46 -7.63 -21.88 13.68
C ALA A 46 -7.19 -20.42 13.53
N PRO A 47 -7.52 -19.75 12.41
CA PRO A 47 -7.27 -18.34 12.25
C PRO A 47 -8.25 -17.53 13.10
N ALA A 48 -7.87 -16.30 13.45
CA ALA A 48 -8.79 -15.36 14.10
C ALA A 48 -9.89 -14.88 13.14
N ILE A 49 -9.55 -14.83 11.83
CA ILE A 49 -10.48 -14.52 10.76
C ILE A 49 -10.38 -15.63 9.73
N ALA A 50 -11.43 -16.43 9.62
CA ALA A 50 -11.47 -17.56 8.72
C ALA A 50 -11.69 -17.13 7.26
N ASN A 51 -11.23 -17.93 6.31
CA ASN A 51 -11.43 -17.71 4.88
C ASN A 51 -12.92 -17.57 4.48
N THR A 52 -13.82 -18.27 5.18
CA THR A 52 -15.28 -18.11 4.99
C THR A 52 -15.76 -16.70 5.35
N GLN A 53 -15.18 -16.08 6.37
CA GLN A 53 -15.48 -14.68 6.72
C GLN A 53 -14.91 -13.70 5.68
N VAL A 54 -13.73 -14.02 5.13
CA VAL A 54 -13.13 -13.24 4.03
C VAL A 54 -14.00 -13.32 2.78
N ALA A 55 -14.45 -14.51 2.38
CA ALA A 55 -15.39 -14.68 1.26
C ALA A 55 -16.70 -13.92 1.50
N ALA A 56 -17.28 -14.01 2.70
CA ALA A 56 -18.50 -13.29 3.05
C ALA A 56 -18.33 -11.76 2.95
N ALA A 57 -17.18 -11.23 3.35
CA ALA A 57 -16.85 -9.80 3.21
C ALA A 57 -16.69 -9.36 1.74
N ALA A 58 -16.39 -10.30 0.83
CA ALA A 58 -16.43 -10.08 -0.61
C ALA A 58 -17.83 -10.18 -1.21
N GLY A 59 -18.86 -10.50 -0.42
CA GLY A 59 -20.25 -10.69 -0.87
C GLY A 59 -20.52 -12.06 -1.48
N CYS A 60 -19.73 -13.10 -1.17
CA CYS A 60 -19.88 -14.45 -1.70
C CYS A 60 -19.59 -15.51 -0.62
N THR A 61 -19.90 -16.77 -0.94
CA THR A 61 -19.51 -17.92 -0.11
C THR A 61 -18.17 -18.49 -0.58
N LEU A 62 -17.50 -19.29 0.26
CA LEU A 62 -16.25 -19.94 -0.12
C LEU A 62 -16.46 -20.91 -1.30
N GLU A 63 -17.63 -21.59 -1.38
CA GLU A 63 -17.99 -22.44 -2.50
C GLU A 63 -18.11 -21.64 -3.82
N GLN A 64 -18.63 -20.42 -3.76
CA GLN A 64 -18.68 -19.53 -4.92
C GLN A 64 -17.28 -19.05 -5.33
N VAL A 65 -16.38 -18.82 -4.37
CA VAL A 65 -14.96 -18.53 -4.66
C VAL A 65 -14.31 -19.70 -5.39
N LEU A 66 -14.51 -20.93 -4.90
CA LEU A 66 -13.98 -22.14 -5.54
C LEU A 66 -14.58 -22.39 -6.93
N ALA A 67 -15.84 -22.03 -7.12
CA ALA A 67 -16.57 -22.17 -8.39
C ALA A 67 -16.26 -21.05 -9.40
N SER A 68 -15.40 -20.08 -9.08
CA SER A 68 -15.08 -18.94 -9.97
C SER A 68 -14.30 -19.32 -11.23
N GLY A 69 -13.84 -20.56 -11.33
CA GLY A 69 -13.32 -21.18 -12.54
C GLY A 69 -11.80 -21.18 -12.68
N ASP A 70 -11.09 -20.22 -12.08
CA ASP A 70 -9.65 -20.14 -12.11
C ASP A 70 -9.07 -19.49 -10.84
N GLU A 71 -7.79 -19.73 -10.62
CA GLU A 71 -7.07 -19.29 -9.41
C GLU A 71 -6.99 -17.74 -9.30
N ASN A 72 -6.88 -17.02 -10.42
CA ASN A 72 -6.83 -15.55 -10.41
C ASN A 72 -8.18 -14.95 -9.97
N SER A 73 -9.30 -15.49 -10.49
CA SER A 73 -10.66 -15.07 -10.12
C SER A 73 -10.94 -15.36 -8.64
N ALA A 74 -10.55 -16.53 -8.15
CA ALA A 74 -10.68 -16.89 -6.73
C ALA A 74 -9.85 -15.93 -5.84
N MET A 75 -8.61 -15.66 -6.21
CA MET A 75 -7.73 -14.77 -5.47
C MET A 75 -8.26 -13.33 -5.48
N ALA A 76 -8.81 -12.84 -6.59
CA ALA A 76 -9.40 -11.49 -6.66
C ALA A 76 -10.61 -11.33 -5.73
N LEU A 77 -11.44 -12.37 -5.58
CA LEU A 77 -12.54 -12.38 -4.62
C LEU A 77 -12.01 -12.33 -3.18
N MET A 78 -11.04 -13.18 -2.85
CA MET A 78 -10.42 -13.18 -1.52
C MET A 78 -9.68 -11.88 -1.20
N ALA A 79 -9.02 -11.27 -2.20
CA ALA A 79 -8.36 -9.96 -2.06
C ALA A 79 -9.35 -8.86 -1.69
N ARG A 80 -10.51 -8.81 -2.37
CA ARG A 80 -11.57 -7.85 -2.07
C ARG A 80 -12.12 -8.01 -0.65
N GLY A 81 -12.36 -9.25 -0.23
CA GLY A 81 -12.82 -9.54 1.14
C GLY A 81 -11.77 -9.18 2.21
N ALA A 82 -10.52 -9.55 1.97
CA ALA A 82 -9.40 -9.24 2.88
C ALA A 82 -9.19 -7.73 3.00
N ALA A 83 -9.24 -6.98 1.88
CA ALA A 83 -9.14 -5.53 1.86
C ALA A 83 -10.28 -4.87 2.65
N THR A 84 -11.51 -5.33 2.47
CA THR A 84 -12.69 -4.85 3.21
C THR A 84 -12.53 -5.05 4.71
N LEU A 85 -12.16 -6.25 5.14
CA LEU A 85 -11.97 -6.56 6.56
C LEU A 85 -10.78 -5.84 7.17
N ALA A 86 -9.66 -5.71 6.43
CA ALA A 86 -8.50 -4.96 6.90
C ALA A 86 -8.84 -3.48 7.14
N ALA A 87 -9.56 -2.85 6.21
CA ALA A 87 -10.02 -1.46 6.35
C ALA A 87 -10.98 -1.30 7.53
N GLN A 88 -11.92 -2.21 7.71
CA GLN A 88 -12.85 -2.20 8.85
C GLN A 88 -12.09 -2.34 10.17
N LEU A 89 -11.21 -3.33 10.31
CA LEU A 89 -10.42 -3.56 11.53
C LEU A 89 -9.55 -2.35 11.90
N GLN A 90 -8.98 -1.70 10.88
CA GLN A 90 -8.19 -0.49 11.09
C GLN A 90 -9.07 0.68 11.54
N HIS A 91 -10.22 0.88 10.92
CA HIS A 91 -11.17 1.92 11.30
C HIS A 91 -11.70 1.74 12.74
N GLU A 92 -11.92 0.49 13.14
CA GLU A 92 -12.31 0.12 14.51
C GLU A 92 -11.14 0.23 15.53
N GLY A 93 -9.93 0.56 15.09
CA GLY A 93 -8.73 0.61 15.93
C GLY A 93 -8.24 -0.75 16.43
N ARG A 94 -8.73 -1.83 15.88
CA ARG A 94 -8.39 -3.21 16.28
C ARG A 94 -7.04 -3.69 15.78
N ILE A 95 -6.50 -3.05 14.74
CA ILE A 95 -5.15 -3.31 14.22
C ILE A 95 -4.38 -2.00 14.11
N GLN A 96 -3.07 -2.06 14.34
CA GLN A 96 -2.14 -0.95 14.22
C GLN A 96 -1.13 -1.14 13.08
N GLY A 97 -1.24 -2.23 12.33
CA GLY A 97 -0.44 -2.51 11.15
C GLY A 97 -0.83 -3.83 10.49
N VAL A 98 -0.35 -4.05 9.28
CA VAL A 98 -0.58 -5.28 8.53
C VAL A 98 0.73 -5.86 8.01
N LEU A 99 0.83 -7.19 8.07
CA LEU A 99 1.87 -7.98 7.41
C LEU A 99 1.22 -9.02 6.52
N VAL A 100 1.44 -8.92 5.22
CA VAL A 100 0.94 -9.90 4.24
C VAL A 100 2.10 -10.76 3.74
N LEU A 101 1.92 -12.06 3.76
CA LEU A 101 2.87 -13.05 3.24
C LEU A 101 2.37 -13.61 1.91
N GLY A 102 3.17 -13.53 0.85
CA GLY A 102 2.77 -14.14 -0.42
C GLY A 102 3.88 -14.42 -1.42
N GLY A 103 3.64 -15.43 -2.25
CA GLY A 103 4.27 -15.56 -3.57
C GLY A 103 3.65 -14.56 -4.55
N THR A 104 3.73 -14.82 -5.86
CA THR A 104 3.22 -13.91 -6.90
C THR A 104 1.75 -13.54 -6.69
N MET A 105 0.88 -14.53 -6.53
CA MET A 105 -0.56 -14.29 -6.33
C MET A 105 -0.89 -13.68 -4.97
N GLY A 106 -0.22 -14.15 -3.91
CA GLY A 106 -0.38 -13.55 -2.58
C GLY A 106 0.11 -12.11 -2.53
N THR A 107 1.08 -11.74 -3.38
CA THR A 107 1.50 -10.34 -3.53
C THR A 107 0.40 -9.51 -4.18
N ASP A 108 -0.27 -10.04 -5.17
CA ASP A 108 -1.39 -9.37 -5.84
C ASP A 108 -2.50 -9.01 -4.84
N LEU A 109 -2.91 -9.97 -4.01
CA LEU A 109 -3.83 -9.76 -2.89
C LEU A 109 -3.28 -8.72 -1.89
N ALA A 110 -1.99 -8.79 -1.56
CA ALA A 110 -1.36 -7.89 -0.60
C ALA A 110 -1.42 -6.42 -1.04
N LEU A 111 -1.30 -6.15 -2.34
CA LEU A 111 -1.41 -4.81 -2.88
C LEU A 111 -2.82 -4.23 -2.67
N ASP A 112 -3.88 -5.03 -2.86
CA ASP A 112 -5.26 -4.60 -2.62
C ASP A 112 -5.51 -4.32 -1.14
N VAL A 113 -5.01 -5.18 -0.25
CA VAL A 113 -5.09 -4.95 1.20
C VAL A 113 -4.35 -3.67 1.59
N ALA A 114 -3.16 -3.43 1.01
CA ALA A 114 -2.37 -2.25 1.30
C ALA A 114 -3.06 -0.95 0.81
N LEU A 115 -3.68 -0.98 -0.36
CA LEU A 115 -4.42 0.17 -0.92
C LEU A 115 -5.68 0.51 -0.12
N ALA A 116 -6.31 -0.47 0.53
CA ALA A 116 -7.50 -0.25 1.35
C ALA A 116 -7.19 0.40 2.71
N LEU A 117 -5.94 0.43 3.12
CA LEU A 117 -5.53 0.99 4.40
C LEU A 117 -5.09 2.46 4.27
N PRO A 118 -5.44 3.31 5.23
CA PRO A 118 -5.11 4.73 5.17
C PRO A 118 -3.59 4.97 5.23
N LEU A 119 -3.17 6.11 4.68
CA LEU A 119 -1.80 6.60 4.81
C LEU A 119 -1.39 6.68 6.30
N GLY A 120 -0.18 6.21 6.61
CA GLY A 120 0.35 6.19 7.97
C GLY A 120 -0.04 4.95 8.80
N CYS A 121 -0.93 4.07 8.30
CA CYS A 121 -1.06 2.72 8.84
C CYS A 121 0.09 1.86 8.32
N PRO A 122 0.97 1.33 9.17
CA PRO A 122 2.06 0.47 8.74
C PRO A 122 1.57 -0.75 7.95
N LYS A 123 2.01 -0.85 6.70
CA LYS A 123 1.68 -1.95 5.79
C LYS A 123 2.96 -2.53 5.19
N LEU A 124 3.17 -3.81 5.44
CA LEU A 124 4.35 -4.53 5.01
C LEU A 124 3.96 -5.78 4.23
N VAL A 125 4.58 -5.97 3.08
CA VAL A 125 4.44 -7.18 2.27
C VAL A 125 5.77 -7.91 2.24
N LEU A 126 5.79 -9.15 2.73
CA LEU A 126 6.90 -10.06 2.49
C LEU A 126 6.56 -10.90 1.27
N THR A 127 7.35 -10.77 0.23
CA THR A 127 7.04 -11.30 -1.10
C THR A 127 8.25 -11.88 -1.80
N THR A 128 8.00 -12.84 -2.68
CA THR A 128 9.02 -13.42 -3.55
C THR A 128 9.30 -12.60 -4.81
N VAL A 129 8.50 -11.56 -5.09
CA VAL A 129 8.56 -10.77 -6.33
C VAL A 129 8.71 -9.26 -6.09
N ALA A 130 9.16 -8.85 -4.89
CA ALA A 130 9.43 -7.44 -4.62
C ALA A 130 10.39 -6.84 -5.66
N TYR A 131 10.11 -5.60 -6.04
CA TYR A 131 10.93 -4.82 -7.00
C TYR A 131 10.99 -5.42 -8.41
N SER A 132 10.12 -6.37 -8.75
CA SER A 132 10.03 -6.94 -10.09
C SER A 132 8.99 -6.19 -10.94
N HIS A 133 9.11 -6.31 -12.26
CA HIS A 133 8.13 -5.79 -13.23
C HIS A 133 6.73 -6.45 -13.13
N LEU A 134 6.60 -7.52 -12.34
CA LEU A 134 5.32 -8.17 -12.05
C LEU A 134 4.44 -7.33 -11.11
N ILE A 135 5.00 -6.32 -10.43
CA ILE A 135 4.25 -5.43 -9.55
C ILE A 135 3.88 -4.15 -10.32
N PRO A 136 2.60 -3.97 -10.69
CA PRO A 136 2.18 -2.76 -11.38
C PRO A 136 2.34 -1.52 -10.48
N PRO A 137 3.02 -0.46 -10.92
CA PRO A 137 3.24 0.73 -10.10
C PRO A 137 1.95 1.39 -9.58
N GLU A 138 0.84 1.28 -10.33
CA GLU A 138 -0.46 1.81 -9.96
C GLU A 138 -1.12 1.09 -8.78
N ARG A 139 -0.65 -0.10 -8.42
CA ARG A 139 -1.16 -0.88 -7.30
C ARG A 139 -0.31 -0.75 -6.03
N ILE A 140 0.75 0.06 -6.05
CA ILE A 140 1.62 0.28 -4.91
C ILE A 140 1.07 1.43 -4.06
N ALA A 141 0.67 1.14 -2.82
CA ALA A 141 0.28 2.17 -1.87
C ALA A 141 1.46 3.12 -1.57
N PRO A 142 1.21 4.45 -1.39
CA PRO A 142 2.29 5.45 -1.28
C PRO A 142 3.30 5.21 -0.15
N ASP A 143 2.91 4.49 0.90
CA ASP A 143 3.69 4.21 2.10
C ASP A 143 3.91 2.71 2.33
N LEU A 144 3.89 1.91 1.26
CA LEU A 144 4.08 0.47 1.33
C LEU A 144 5.54 0.10 1.63
N MET A 145 5.74 -0.77 2.59
CA MET A 145 7.02 -1.44 2.86
C MET A 145 7.04 -2.81 2.20
N MET A 146 8.11 -3.15 1.48
CA MET A 146 8.31 -4.48 0.90
C MET A 146 9.60 -5.12 1.42
N VAL A 147 9.51 -6.39 1.78
CA VAL A 147 10.65 -7.25 2.10
C VAL A 147 10.73 -8.34 1.04
N LEU A 148 11.83 -8.37 0.29
CA LEU A 148 12.09 -9.41 -0.69
C LEU A 148 12.58 -10.67 0.03
N TRP A 149 11.89 -11.78 -0.16
CA TRP A 149 12.40 -13.12 0.02
C TRP A 149 12.49 -13.80 -1.35
N ALA A 150 13.64 -13.79 -1.97
CA ALA A 150 13.83 -14.34 -3.33
C ALA A 150 13.84 -15.87 -3.38
N GLY A 151 13.68 -16.54 -2.27
CA GLY A 151 13.49 -17.98 -2.18
C GLY A 151 12.02 -18.39 -2.21
N GLY A 152 11.75 -19.70 -2.27
CA GLY A 152 10.39 -20.23 -2.19
C GLY A 152 9.82 -20.22 -0.78
N LEU A 153 8.51 -20.24 -0.67
CA LEU A 153 7.75 -20.40 0.56
C LEU A 153 7.21 -21.83 0.64
N TYR A 154 8.11 -22.77 0.91
CA TYR A 154 7.86 -24.21 0.99
C TYR A 154 8.42 -24.81 2.28
N GLY A 155 7.91 -24.32 3.41
CA GLY A 155 8.39 -24.68 4.73
C GLY A 155 9.60 -23.86 5.20
N LEU A 156 9.91 -24.03 6.48
CA LEU A 156 10.89 -23.21 7.17
C LEU A 156 12.31 -23.78 7.03
N ASN A 157 13.23 -22.93 6.58
CA ASN A 157 14.67 -23.15 6.64
C ASN A 157 15.35 -21.92 7.26
N SER A 158 16.64 -22.00 7.53
CA SER A 158 17.39 -20.93 8.22
C SER A 158 17.35 -19.59 7.46
N LEU A 159 17.39 -19.61 6.13
CA LEU A 159 17.36 -18.41 5.30
C LEU A 159 15.96 -17.78 5.30
N CYS A 160 14.92 -18.59 5.10
CA CYS A 160 13.52 -18.16 5.18
C CYS A 160 13.22 -17.55 6.55
N ARG A 161 13.60 -18.23 7.65
CA ARG A 161 13.43 -17.70 9.01
C ARG A 161 14.07 -16.35 9.20
N SER A 162 15.22 -16.07 8.60
CA SER A 162 15.88 -14.77 8.67
C SER A 162 15.01 -13.67 8.05
N ALA A 163 14.49 -13.86 6.84
CA ALA A 163 13.62 -12.89 6.17
C ALA A 163 12.30 -12.69 6.93
N LEU A 164 11.65 -13.77 7.36
CA LEU A 164 10.40 -13.72 8.13
C LEU A 164 10.57 -12.97 9.45
N SER A 165 11.67 -13.21 10.18
CA SER A 165 11.91 -12.52 11.47
C SER A 165 12.17 -11.02 11.28
N GLN A 166 12.87 -10.62 10.21
CA GLN A 166 13.08 -9.22 9.85
C GLN A 166 11.75 -8.53 9.54
N ALA A 167 10.89 -9.14 8.73
CA ALA A 167 9.58 -8.59 8.38
C ALA A 167 8.69 -8.40 9.62
N ALA A 168 8.65 -9.39 10.52
CA ALA A 168 7.91 -9.30 11.77
C ALA A 168 8.43 -8.17 12.66
N GLY A 169 9.75 -8.06 12.82
CA GLY A 169 10.37 -6.97 13.59
C GLY A 169 10.10 -5.59 12.99
N ALA A 170 10.19 -5.48 11.66
CA ALA A 170 9.94 -4.24 10.94
C ALA A 170 8.50 -3.73 11.11
N VAL A 171 7.50 -4.59 10.92
CA VAL A 171 6.08 -4.17 11.03
C VAL A 171 5.71 -3.80 12.47
N VAL A 172 6.19 -4.55 13.47
CA VAL A 172 5.95 -4.24 14.89
C VAL A 172 6.65 -2.95 15.29
N GLY A 173 7.89 -2.74 14.85
CA GLY A 173 8.64 -1.51 15.08
C GLY A 173 7.95 -0.30 14.45
N ALA A 174 7.51 -0.42 13.20
CA ALA A 174 6.77 0.62 12.53
C ALA A 174 5.46 0.94 13.25
N ALA A 175 4.68 -0.07 13.65
CA ALA A 175 3.42 0.12 14.36
C ALA A 175 3.57 0.80 15.74
N ARG A 176 4.73 0.67 16.38
CA ARG A 176 5.01 1.35 17.66
C ARG A 176 5.31 2.83 17.53
N VAL A 177 5.89 3.23 16.40
CA VAL A 177 6.37 4.60 16.17
C VAL A 177 5.55 5.35 15.13
N ALA A 178 4.54 4.71 14.55
CA ALA A 178 3.70 5.31 13.52
C ALA A 178 3.03 6.59 14.02
N GLU A 179 3.19 7.66 13.26
CA GLU A 179 2.47 8.91 13.43
C GLU A 179 1.56 9.11 12.20
N PRO A 180 0.30 8.68 12.27
CA PRO A 180 -0.63 8.94 11.18
C PRO A 180 -0.76 10.44 10.90
N PRO A 181 -0.94 10.86 9.63
CA PRO A 181 -1.15 12.26 9.29
C PRO A 181 -2.27 12.85 10.14
N ARG A 182 -1.97 13.92 10.88
CA ARG A 182 -2.93 14.57 11.78
C ARG A 182 -3.69 15.65 11.02
N ALA A 183 -4.97 15.82 11.33
CA ALA A 183 -5.69 17.02 10.97
C ALA A 183 -5.04 18.21 11.71
N GLY A 184 -4.47 19.12 10.92
CA GLY A 184 -3.75 20.28 11.43
C GLY A 184 -4.02 21.50 10.54
N ARG A 185 -2.97 22.18 10.13
CA ARG A 185 -3.07 23.26 9.15
C ARG A 185 -3.51 22.69 7.79
N PRO A 186 -4.28 23.45 6.97
CA PRO A 186 -4.65 23.02 5.63
C PRO A 186 -3.42 22.67 4.81
N LEU A 187 -3.42 21.48 4.19
CA LEU A 187 -2.28 20.95 3.44
C LEU A 187 -2.38 21.37 1.97
N VAL A 188 -1.33 21.97 1.43
CA VAL A 188 -1.18 22.24 0.00
C VAL A 188 -0.25 21.20 -0.60
N GLY A 189 -0.74 20.47 -1.62
CA GLY A 189 0.07 19.54 -2.40
C GLY A 189 0.81 20.32 -3.51
N MET A 190 2.09 20.03 -3.69
CA MET A 190 2.91 20.67 -4.72
C MET A 190 3.74 19.64 -5.47
N THR A 191 3.78 19.70 -6.79
CA THR A 191 4.67 18.84 -7.57
C THR A 191 5.97 19.53 -7.91
N SER A 192 7.05 18.75 -8.01
CA SER A 192 8.39 19.26 -8.30
C SER A 192 9.25 18.24 -9.03
N LEU A 193 10.05 18.74 -9.95
CA LEU A 193 11.18 18.03 -10.55
C LEU A 193 12.23 19.06 -11.02
N GLY A 194 13.51 18.71 -10.84
CA GLY A 194 14.62 19.48 -11.34
C GLY A 194 14.77 20.91 -10.76
N LYS A 195 15.67 21.68 -11.36
CA LYS A 195 16.02 23.02 -10.86
C LYS A 195 14.95 24.07 -11.09
N SER A 196 14.17 23.94 -12.17
CA SER A 196 13.11 24.88 -12.51
C SER A 196 12.02 24.93 -11.45
N CYS A 197 11.51 23.78 -11.04
CA CYS A 197 10.51 23.70 -9.96
C CYS A 197 11.10 24.14 -8.61
N LEU A 198 12.36 23.82 -8.33
CA LEU A 198 13.02 24.24 -7.09
C LEU A 198 13.01 25.77 -6.93
N SER A 199 13.17 26.53 -8.01
CA SER A 199 13.16 28.00 -7.97
C SER A 199 11.80 28.57 -7.51
N TYR A 200 10.70 27.91 -7.81
CA TYR A 200 9.36 28.28 -7.30
C TYR A 200 9.19 27.87 -5.84
N MET A 201 9.59 26.66 -5.49
CA MET A 201 9.39 26.10 -4.15
C MET A 201 10.10 26.91 -3.07
N VAL A 202 11.32 27.35 -3.32
CA VAL A 202 12.12 28.16 -2.38
C VAL A 202 11.40 29.43 -1.93
N ARG A 203 10.50 29.96 -2.77
CA ARG A 203 9.71 31.17 -2.46
C ARG A 203 8.30 30.84 -2.00
N LEU A 204 7.62 29.92 -2.68
CA LEU A 204 6.21 29.61 -2.42
C LEU A 204 5.99 28.85 -1.12
N LYS A 205 6.82 27.86 -0.82
CA LYS A 205 6.68 27.08 0.41
C LYS A 205 6.72 27.95 1.66
N PRO A 206 7.73 28.78 1.90
CA PRO A 206 7.74 29.69 3.06
C PRO A 206 6.55 30.67 3.08
N ALA A 207 6.16 31.17 1.91
CA ALA A 207 5.05 32.12 1.81
C ALA A 207 3.69 31.49 2.16
N LEU A 208 3.49 30.21 1.83
CA LEU A 208 2.30 29.44 2.21
C LEU A 208 2.33 29.09 3.71
N GLU A 209 3.48 28.67 4.22
CA GLU A 209 3.67 28.34 5.64
C GLU A 209 3.41 29.54 6.56
N GLN A 210 3.86 30.74 6.15
CA GLN A 210 3.57 32.00 6.84
C GLN A 210 2.07 32.36 6.85
N ARG A 211 1.31 31.86 5.88
CA ARG A 211 -0.16 32.02 5.77
C ARG A 211 -0.94 30.91 6.49
N GLY A 212 -0.25 30.03 7.23
CA GLY A 212 -0.88 29.00 8.03
C GLY A 212 -1.15 27.69 7.29
N PHE A 213 -0.62 27.51 6.10
CA PHE A 213 -0.69 26.23 5.39
C PHE A 213 0.47 25.30 5.77
N GLU A 214 0.27 24.02 5.58
CA GLU A 214 1.32 23.02 5.48
C GLU A 214 1.56 22.70 4.00
N VAL A 215 2.80 22.35 3.60
CA VAL A 215 3.12 22.06 2.19
C VAL A 215 3.79 20.72 2.07
N ALA A 216 3.16 19.81 1.31
CA ALA A 216 3.73 18.54 0.90
C ALA A 216 4.22 18.61 -0.54
N VAL A 217 5.48 18.27 -0.78
CA VAL A 217 6.10 18.30 -2.11
C VAL A 217 6.32 16.90 -2.63
N PHE A 218 5.81 16.63 -3.84
CA PHE A 218 5.90 15.32 -4.50
C PHE A 218 6.86 15.39 -5.67
N HIS A 219 7.79 14.43 -5.70
CA HIS A 219 8.77 14.32 -6.78
C HIS A 219 8.19 13.49 -7.93
N THR A 220 7.94 14.13 -9.07
CA THR A 220 7.20 13.57 -10.19
C THR A 220 8.06 12.66 -11.08
N THR A 221 8.36 11.47 -10.57
CA THR A 221 9.10 10.41 -11.26
C THR A 221 8.28 9.13 -11.39
N GLY A 222 6.99 9.26 -11.70
CA GLY A 222 6.01 8.18 -11.79
C GLY A 222 5.32 7.92 -10.46
N MET A 223 6.01 7.35 -9.48
CA MET A 223 5.44 7.02 -8.16
C MET A 223 4.98 8.26 -7.38
N GLY A 224 5.75 9.34 -7.42
CA GLY A 224 5.39 10.57 -6.72
C GLY A 224 4.15 11.24 -7.30
N GLY A 225 4.00 11.27 -8.63
CA GLY A 225 2.79 11.76 -9.29
C GLY A 225 1.58 10.88 -8.99
N ARG A 226 1.72 9.55 -8.96
CA ARG A 226 0.64 8.62 -8.56
C ARG A 226 0.19 8.88 -7.13
N ALA A 227 1.12 8.99 -6.18
CA ALA A 227 0.82 9.31 -4.79
C ALA A 227 0.11 10.66 -4.65
N PHE A 228 0.58 11.68 -5.38
CA PHE A 228 -0.04 12.99 -5.42
C PHE A 228 -1.49 12.94 -5.93
N GLU A 229 -1.75 12.25 -7.04
CA GLU A 229 -3.10 12.09 -7.59
C GLU A 229 -4.03 11.32 -6.66
N ALA A 230 -3.55 10.24 -6.04
CA ALA A 230 -4.34 9.46 -5.08
C ALA A 230 -4.76 10.32 -3.88
N LEU A 231 -3.82 11.04 -3.27
CA LEU A 231 -4.11 11.91 -2.13
C LEU A 231 -5.00 13.11 -2.51
N ALA A 232 -4.84 13.64 -3.73
CA ALA A 232 -5.73 14.69 -4.24
C ALA A 232 -7.15 14.15 -4.43
N ALA A 233 -7.32 12.95 -4.98
CA ALA A 233 -8.62 12.31 -5.17
C ALA A 233 -9.31 11.97 -3.84
N GLU A 234 -8.54 11.69 -2.78
CA GLU A 234 -9.04 11.53 -1.41
C GLU A 234 -9.42 12.85 -0.73
N GLY A 235 -9.23 14.01 -1.38
CA GLY A 235 -9.49 15.32 -0.79
C GLY A 235 -8.53 15.70 0.36
N ARG A 236 -7.32 15.11 0.36
CA ARG A 236 -6.32 15.37 1.42
C ARG A 236 -5.69 16.77 1.33
N PHE A 237 -5.83 17.44 0.20
CA PHE A 237 -5.27 18.76 0.00
C PHE A 237 -6.34 19.84 0.02
N ALA A 238 -6.05 20.98 0.65
CA ALA A 238 -6.85 22.18 0.55
C ALA A 238 -6.72 22.85 -0.84
N ALA A 239 -5.58 22.67 -1.48
CA ALA A 239 -5.31 23.06 -2.87
C ALA A 239 -4.12 22.27 -3.41
N VAL A 240 -4.00 22.16 -4.72
CA VAL A 240 -2.82 21.58 -5.38
C VAL A 240 -2.16 22.58 -6.32
N MET A 241 -0.83 22.56 -6.36
CA MET A 241 0.01 23.37 -7.23
C MET A 241 0.89 22.44 -8.08
N ASP A 242 0.51 22.28 -9.33
CA ASP A 242 1.12 21.33 -10.24
C ASP A 242 2.12 22.01 -11.16
N PHE A 243 3.39 21.97 -10.79
CA PHE A 243 4.48 22.67 -11.47
C PHE A 243 5.37 21.77 -12.32
N SER A 244 5.19 20.45 -12.22
CA SER A 244 6.05 19.49 -12.90
C SER A 244 5.20 18.50 -13.69
N LEU A 245 5.10 18.74 -14.99
CA LEU A 245 4.17 18.05 -15.89
C LEU A 245 4.86 17.03 -16.84
N GLN A 246 6.15 16.72 -16.64
CA GLN A 246 6.86 15.78 -17.53
C GLN A 246 6.22 14.38 -17.54
N GLU A 247 5.53 13.96 -16.47
CA GLU A 247 4.80 12.68 -16.44
C GLU A 247 3.70 12.59 -17.50
N LEU A 248 3.10 13.73 -17.90
CA LEU A 248 2.16 13.79 -19.03
C LEU A 248 2.88 13.58 -20.36
N ALA A 249 4.03 14.26 -20.56
CA ALA A 249 4.83 14.06 -21.75
C ALA A 249 5.33 12.59 -21.84
N ASN A 250 5.74 12.02 -20.72
CA ASN A 250 6.12 10.61 -20.59
C ASN A 250 4.95 9.67 -20.94
N GLN A 251 3.75 9.95 -20.46
CA GLN A 251 2.55 9.16 -20.77
C GLN A 251 2.26 9.17 -22.27
N VAL A 252 2.32 10.33 -22.93
CA VAL A 252 2.11 10.48 -24.37
C VAL A 252 3.22 9.81 -25.17
N GLY A 253 4.47 9.89 -24.69
CA GLY A 253 5.65 9.31 -25.31
C GLY A 253 5.83 7.80 -25.07
N GLY A 254 4.95 7.16 -24.27
CA GLY A 254 5.03 5.70 -24.00
C GLY A 254 6.11 5.31 -23.01
N SER A 255 6.64 6.25 -22.20
CA SER A 255 7.62 5.96 -21.16
C SER A 255 6.97 5.23 -19.96
N CYS A 256 7.74 4.35 -19.31
CA CYS A 256 7.32 3.72 -18.06
C CYS A 256 7.36 4.67 -16.86
N VAL A 257 8.04 5.82 -16.96
CA VAL A 257 8.11 6.83 -15.89
C VAL A 257 6.92 7.77 -15.97
N THR A 258 5.73 7.27 -15.67
CA THR A 258 4.46 8.00 -15.77
C THR A 258 3.61 7.81 -14.51
N ALA A 259 2.82 8.80 -14.16
CA ALA A 259 1.80 8.68 -13.11
C ALA A 259 0.48 8.04 -13.61
N GLY A 260 0.43 7.64 -14.87
CA GLY A 260 -0.74 7.01 -15.48
C GLY A 260 -1.74 8.01 -16.09
N PRO A 261 -2.84 7.49 -16.66
CA PRO A 261 -3.79 8.28 -17.45
C PRO A 261 -4.64 9.26 -16.62
N ASP A 262 -4.66 9.09 -15.30
CA ASP A 262 -5.44 9.94 -14.39
C ASP A 262 -4.66 11.17 -13.88
N ARG A 263 -3.44 11.37 -14.35
CA ARG A 263 -2.62 12.54 -14.03
C ARG A 263 -3.38 13.84 -14.35
N LEU A 264 -3.40 14.80 -13.42
CA LEU A 264 -4.18 16.06 -13.38
C LEU A 264 -5.69 15.90 -13.14
N ARG A 265 -6.19 14.72 -12.79
CA ARG A 265 -7.64 14.50 -12.62
C ARG A 265 -8.08 14.36 -11.16
N GLY A 266 -7.19 13.95 -10.27
CA GLY A 266 -7.52 13.66 -8.87
C GLY A 266 -8.13 14.83 -8.15
N ALA A 267 -7.48 16.00 -8.21
CA ALA A 267 -7.95 17.21 -7.58
C ALA A 267 -9.32 17.67 -8.11
N GLY A 268 -9.50 17.67 -9.44
CA GLY A 268 -10.77 18.07 -10.07
C GLY A 268 -11.92 17.15 -9.68
N ARG A 269 -11.69 15.84 -9.59
CA ARG A 269 -12.71 14.85 -9.15
C ARG A 269 -13.15 15.08 -7.69
N ALA A 270 -12.23 15.51 -6.84
CA ALA A 270 -12.50 15.79 -5.43
C ALA A 270 -12.96 17.23 -5.15
N GLY A 271 -13.08 18.07 -6.20
CA GLY A 271 -13.42 19.49 -6.03
C GLY A 271 -12.32 20.32 -5.36
N VAL A 272 -11.07 19.83 -5.35
CA VAL A 272 -9.91 20.53 -4.79
C VAL A 272 -9.42 21.58 -5.79
N PRO A 273 -9.23 22.84 -5.37
CA PRO A 273 -8.64 23.89 -6.24
C PRO A 273 -7.29 23.47 -6.79
N GLN A 274 -7.11 23.59 -8.10
CA GLN A 274 -5.89 23.17 -8.80
C GLN A 274 -5.29 24.33 -9.60
N LEU A 275 -4.01 24.63 -9.33
CA LEU A 275 -3.20 25.54 -10.11
C LEU A 275 -2.23 24.71 -10.95
N ILE A 276 -2.25 24.88 -12.25
CA ILE A 276 -1.36 24.21 -13.20
C ILE A 276 -0.41 25.22 -13.80
N ALA A 277 0.91 24.97 -13.68
CA ALA A 277 1.92 25.74 -14.37
C ALA A 277 2.79 24.77 -15.20
N PRO A 278 2.93 24.99 -16.52
CA PRO A 278 3.51 24.00 -17.43
C PRO A 278 5.05 23.95 -17.35
N GLY A 279 5.56 23.65 -16.15
CA GLY A 279 6.99 23.38 -15.92
C GLY A 279 7.37 21.97 -16.34
N GLU A 280 8.61 21.77 -16.78
CA GLU A 280 9.24 20.48 -17.14
C GLU A 280 8.50 19.66 -18.23
N ILE A 281 7.50 20.22 -18.91
CA ILE A 281 6.68 19.50 -19.90
C ILE A 281 7.48 19.09 -21.15
N GLY A 282 8.58 19.77 -21.42
CA GLY A 282 9.48 19.48 -22.55
C GLY A 282 10.56 18.43 -22.25
N ARG A 283 10.55 17.85 -21.05
CA ARG A 283 11.51 16.81 -20.64
C ARG A 283 10.80 15.46 -20.51
N ALA A 284 10.84 14.68 -21.58
CA ALA A 284 10.44 13.28 -21.50
C ALA A 284 11.62 12.42 -21.05
N HIS A 285 11.39 11.49 -20.11
CA HIS A 285 12.29 10.39 -19.83
C HIS A 285 11.88 9.22 -20.72
N VAL A 286 12.71 8.90 -21.69
CA VAL A 286 12.50 7.78 -22.63
C VAL A 286 13.16 6.53 -22.08
#